data_ea19e9ee510dae7597cb189973f46db0
#
_entry.id   ea19e9ee510dae7597cb189973f46db0
#
_cell.length_a   1.000
_cell.length_b   1.000
_cell.length_c   1.000
_cell.angle_alpha   90.00
_cell.angle_beta   90.00
_cell.angle_gamma   90.00
#
_symmetry.space_group_name_H-M   'P 1'
#
loop_
_entity.id
_entity.type
_entity.pdbx_description
1 polymer ?
#
loop_
_entity_poly.entity_id
_entity_poly.type
_entity_poly.pdbx_seq_one_letter_code
_entity_poly.pdbx_strand_id
1 'polypeptide(L)' 'MSKIAIVTGAGTGVGQVVAKKLSEDEMKVMLVGRRLEKLEETKAICNGDVEVFSLDVSKPDDVEKFYKNIEC' A
#
# COMPACT_ATOMS: atom_id res chain seq x y z
N MET A 1 5.05 -10.53 16.57
CA MET A 1 4.69 -10.79 15.16
C MET A 1 4.30 -9.52 14.44
N SER A 2 4.87 -9.30 13.28
CA SER A 2 4.50 -8.13 12.49
C SER A 2 3.21 -8.39 11.75
N LYS A 3 2.33 -7.40 11.76
CA LYS A 3 1.10 -7.44 10.98
C LYS A 3 1.32 -6.68 9.67
N ILE A 4 0.67 -7.14 8.62
CA ILE A 4 0.75 -6.48 7.31
C ILE A 4 -0.62 -5.94 6.95
N ALA A 5 -0.68 -4.69 6.57
CA ALA A 5 -1.90 -4.04 6.10
C ALA A 5 -1.73 -3.66 4.64
N ILE A 6 -2.72 -3.96 3.83
CA ILE A 6 -2.72 -3.61 2.40
C ILE A 6 -3.76 -2.54 2.17
N VAL A 7 -3.35 -1.40 1.65
CA VAL A 7 -4.25 -0.29 1.38
C VAL A 7 -4.35 -0.08 -0.13
N THR A 8 -5.51 -0.38 -0.71
CA THR A 8 -5.78 -0.09 -2.11
C THR A 8 -6.33 1.32 -2.21
N GLY A 9 -6.08 1.98 -3.34
CA GLY A 9 -6.49 3.37 -3.51
C GLY A 9 -5.75 4.34 -2.61
N ALA A 10 -4.52 3.98 -2.23
CA ALA A 10 -3.73 4.77 -1.30
C ALA A 10 -3.34 6.16 -1.81
N GLY A 11 -3.53 6.40 -3.11
CA GLY A 11 -3.25 7.70 -3.69
C GLY A 11 -4.38 8.71 -3.52
N THR A 12 -5.52 8.31 -2.98
CA THR A 12 -6.65 9.21 -2.73
C THR A 12 -6.56 9.80 -1.32
N GLY A 13 -7.29 10.89 -1.08
CA GLY A 13 -7.27 11.53 0.23
C GLY A 13 -7.67 10.60 1.36
N VAL A 14 -8.74 9.81 1.17
CA VAL A 14 -9.19 8.88 2.19
C VAL A 14 -8.17 7.77 2.40
N GLY A 15 -7.65 7.21 1.31
CA GLY A 15 -6.63 6.16 1.40
C GLY A 15 -5.36 6.63 2.09
N GLN A 16 -4.96 7.87 1.87
CA GLN A 16 -3.79 8.44 2.51
C GLN A 16 -3.96 8.52 4.03
N VAL A 17 -5.14 8.94 4.48
CA VAL A 17 -5.41 9.03 5.92
C VAL A 17 -5.39 7.65 6.56
N VAL A 18 -6.00 6.67 5.90
CA VAL A 18 -6.03 5.30 6.40
C VAL A 18 -4.61 4.73 6.48
N ALA A 19 -3.83 4.92 5.43
CA ALA A 19 -2.46 4.40 5.37
C ALA A 19 -1.60 5.00 6.48
N LYS A 20 -1.71 6.30 6.70
CA LYS A 20 -0.97 6.98 7.75
C LYS A 20 -1.32 6.41 9.13
N LYS A 21 -2.62 6.23 9.36
CA LYS A 21 -3.09 5.69 10.63
C LYS A 21 -2.56 4.29 10.89
N LEU A 22 -2.61 3.43 9.88
CA LEU A 22 -2.11 2.07 10.01
C LEU A 22 -0.60 2.03 10.23
N SER A 23 0.12 2.93 9.59
CA SER A 23 1.57 2.97 9.74
C SER A 23 1.99 3.37 11.16
N GLU A 24 1.16 4.11 11.85
CA GLU A 24 1.41 4.51 13.24
C GLU A 24 1.23 3.36 14.23
N ASP A 25 0.54 2.30 13.80
CA ASP A 25 0.24 1.14 14.66
C ASP A 25 1.30 0.04 14.55
N GLU A 26 2.50 0.39 14.11
CA GLU A 26 3.61 -0.56 13.98
C GLU A 26 3.34 -1.71 13.01
N MET A 27 2.48 -1.48 12.05
CA MET A 27 2.21 -2.44 11.00
C MET A 27 3.08 -2.18 9.78
N LYS A 28 3.41 -3.24 9.06
CA LYS A 28 3.97 -3.08 7.72
C LYS A 28 2.82 -2.72 6.79
N VAL A 29 2.90 -1.57 6.13
CA VAL A 29 1.83 -1.10 5.26
C VAL A 29 2.26 -1.22 3.80
N MET A 30 1.41 -1.84 3.00
CA MET A 30 1.62 -1.94 1.56
C MET A 30 0.62 -1.04 0.85
N LEU A 31 1.14 -0.03 0.15
CA LEU A 31 0.32 0.93 -0.58
C LEU A 31 0.18 0.46 -2.02
N VAL A 32 -1.05 0.25 -2.45
CA VAL A 32 -1.34 -0.28 -3.78
C VAL A 32 -2.20 0.71 -4.56
N GLY A 33 -1.82 0.99 -5.80
CA GLY A 33 -2.59 1.86 -6.65
C GLY A 33 -1.96 1.93 -8.04
N ARG A 34 -2.63 2.68 -8.93
CA ARG A 34 -2.17 2.78 -10.32
C ARG A 34 -1.11 3.86 -10.55
N ARG A 35 -1.10 4.89 -9.71
CA ARG A 35 -0.19 6.02 -9.86
C ARG A 35 0.92 5.96 -8.82
N LEU A 36 2.09 5.60 -9.26
CA LEU A 36 3.24 5.48 -8.37
C LEU A 36 3.55 6.80 -7.64
N GLU A 37 3.47 7.91 -8.34
CA GLU A 37 3.76 9.22 -7.75
C GLU A 37 2.84 9.55 -6.57
N LYS A 38 1.56 9.17 -6.68
CA LYS A 38 0.60 9.40 -5.60
C LYS A 38 0.87 8.48 -4.42
N LEU A 39 1.29 7.26 -4.70
CA LEU A 39 1.63 6.31 -3.65
C LEU A 39 2.87 6.77 -2.89
N GLU A 40 3.84 7.34 -3.59
CA GLU A 40 5.04 7.85 -2.94
C GLU A 40 4.76 9.07 -2.09
N GLU A 41 3.80 9.92 -2.50
CA GLU A 41 3.35 11.03 -1.66
C GLU A 41 2.76 10.52 -0.36
N THR A 42 1.97 9.46 -0.44
CA THR A 42 1.38 8.84 0.74
C THR A 42 2.45 8.23 1.63
N LYS A 43 3.43 7.55 1.03
CA LYS A 43 4.53 6.98 1.78
C LYS A 43 5.29 8.05 2.57
N ALA A 44 5.43 9.24 2.00
CA ALA A 44 6.17 10.33 2.64
C ALA A 44 5.52 10.81 3.94
N ILE A 45 4.20 10.65 4.05
CA ILE A 45 3.49 11.07 5.27
C ILE A 45 3.28 9.93 6.26
N CYS A 46 3.67 8.71 5.89
CA CYS A 46 3.55 7.55 6.76
C CYS A 46 4.80 7.36 7.60
N ASN A 47 4.64 6.69 8.72
CA ASN A 47 5.75 6.34 9.61
C ASN A 47 5.99 4.84 9.55
N GLY A 48 7.25 4.44 9.74
CA GLY A 48 7.58 3.03 9.86
C GLY A 48 7.80 2.34 8.53
N ASP A 49 7.44 1.05 8.49
CA ASP A 49 7.74 0.19 7.36
C ASP A 49 6.62 0.25 6.32
N VAL A 50 6.84 0.98 5.24
CA VAL A 50 5.85 1.19 4.19
C VAL A 50 6.47 0.85 2.83
N GLU A 51 5.77 0.02 2.06
CA GLU A 51 6.17 -0.32 0.70
C GLU A 51 5.09 0.12 -0.29
N VAL A 52 5.51 0.44 -1.49
CA VAL A 52 4.65 0.95 -2.54
C VAL A 52 4.62 -0.03 -3.71
N PHE A 53 3.42 -0.35 -4.17
CA PHE A 53 3.23 -1.23 -5.33
C PHE A 53 2.32 -0.56 -6.35
N SER A 54 2.86 -0.26 -7.52
CA SER A 54 2.08 0.31 -8.60
C SER A 54 1.50 -0.84 -9.43
N LEU A 55 0.18 -1.02 -9.36
CA LEU A 55 -0.49 -2.04 -10.15
C LEU A 55 -1.94 -1.62 -10.39
N ASP A 56 -2.55 -2.20 -11.41
CA ASP A 56 -3.93 -1.94 -11.76
C ASP A 56 -4.79 -3.07 -11.21
N VAL A 57 -5.58 -2.78 -10.17
CA VAL A 57 -6.42 -3.78 -9.52
C VAL A 57 -7.55 -4.27 -10.41
N SER A 58 -7.83 -3.59 -11.52
CA SER A 58 -8.81 -4.06 -12.48
C SER A 58 -8.27 -5.19 -13.38
N LYS A 59 -6.96 -5.45 -13.32
CA LYS A 59 -6.34 -6.52 -14.11
C LYS A 59 -6.04 -7.71 -13.21
N PRO A 60 -6.71 -8.85 -13.42
CA PRO A 60 -6.51 -10.03 -12.57
C PRO A 60 -5.06 -10.53 -12.53
N ASP A 61 -4.35 -10.42 -13.65
CA ASP A 61 -2.96 -10.89 -13.71
C ASP A 61 -2.05 -10.07 -12.79
N ASP A 62 -2.25 -8.76 -12.74
CA ASP A 62 -1.46 -7.90 -11.89
C ASP A 62 -1.73 -8.18 -10.41
N VAL A 63 -2.99 -8.40 -10.07
CA VAL A 63 -3.39 -8.71 -8.70
C VAL A 63 -2.79 -10.04 -8.27
N GLU A 64 -2.81 -11.03 -9.15
CA GLU A 64 -2.26 -12.35 -8.86
C GLU A 64 -0.76 -12.28 -8.61
N LYS A 65 -0.04 -11.53 -9.42
CA LYS A 65 1.40 -11.34 -9.23
C LYS A 65 1.70 -10.68 -7.90
N PHE A 66 0.88 -9.70 -7.52
CA PHE A 66 1.05 -9.02 -6.25
C PHE A 66 0.89 -9.98 -5.07
N TYR A 67 -0.14 -10.83 -5.11
CA TYR A 67 -0.36 -11.81 -4.05
C TYR A 67 0.77 -12.81 -3.95
N LYS A 68 1.31 -13.25 -5.06
CA LYS A 68 2.43 -14.18 -5.06
C LYS A 68 3.67 -13.58 -4.40
N ASN A 69 3.90 -12.29 -4.60
CA ASN A 69 5.01 -11.60 -3.97
C ASN A 69 4.84 -11.51 -2.46
N ILE A 70 3.62 -11.36 -2.00
CA ILE A 70 3.34 -11.27 -0.57
C ILE A 70 3.53 -12.62 0.12
N GLU A 71 3.13 -13.71 -0.54
CA GLU A 71 3.17 -15.04 0.05
C GLU A 71 4.57 -15.62 0.16
N CYS A 72 5.53 -15.06 -0.56
CA CYS A 72 6.93 -15.51 -0.49
C CYS A 72 7.67 -14.88 0.71
#